data_733c036b38464ddaf5d04afc9ad0c4b1
#
_entry.id   733c036b38464ddaf5d04afc9ad0c4b1
#
_cell.length_a   1.000
_cell.length_b   1.000
_cell.length_c   1.000
_cell.angle_alpha   90.00
_cell.angle_beta   90.00
_cell.angle_gamma   90.00
#
_symmetry.space_group_name_H-M   'P 1'
#
loop_
_entity.id
_entity.type
_entity.pdbx_description
1 polymer ?
#
loop_
_entity_poly.entity_id
_entity_poly.type
_entity_poly.pdbx_seq_one_letter_code
_entity_poly.pdbx_strand_id
1 'polypeptide(L)'
;MTEQTSALKSKENNNVASKQPKPPMQKAAPGTTKRIFGYIFQYKWRVALVVVCILVGAAAQAGSSLFLQSLIDTYILPMVGATNPDWMPLLRALTLMACLYAAGIFCSWLWQWIIVAVEQGTLKKIRDDMFAHQQTLPIRYFDTTEHGDIMSRYTNDTDTLRQAISQSFPQMFSSAVSALAALVSMLWLSVPVTIFVLAFTVILFVVVRKVVSRSGRYFVKQQIAIGDVNAFVEEAVNGQKVIKVFNHEDATQTTFDKKNEELFEASAEANTWGNVTMPIVGNMGYLLYILLAIFGGFAAISGLGNFGLSGVGQLTLGTLVSLLTLSRSFVNPLGQVSMQFNMVMMALAGASRIFALMDEQPEDDDGSVTLVNVELGEDGRTMTEVDHETGHWAWKREEGDDGTRSLKAAQSLSACCRSSDEGP
;
A
#
# COMPACT_ATOMS: atom_id res chain seq x y z
N MET A 1 -22.63 -16.16 -53.04
CA MET A 1 -21.94 -17.09 -52.09
C MET A 1 -20.66 -16.52 -51.51
N THR A 2 -20.16 -15.40 -52.01
CA THR A 2 -18.90 -14.75 -51.60
C THR A 2 -19.08 -13.70 -50.46
N GLU A 3 -20.26 -13.13 -50.27
CA GLU A 3 -20.53 -12.15 -49.21
C GLU A 3 -20.76 -12.75 -47.82
N GLN A 4 -21.35 -13.91 -47.73
CA GLN A 4 -21.56 -14.62 -46.44
C GLN A 4 -20.27 -15.15 -45.83
N THR A 5 -19.28 -15.50 -46.67
CA THR A 5 -17.97 -16.01 -46.19
C THR A 5 -17.08 -14.86 -45.64
N SER A 6 -17.24 -13.64 -46.13
CA SER A 6 -16.52 -12.45 -45.62
C SER A 6 -17.07 -12.00 -44.28
N ALA A 7 -18.40 -12.06 -44.10
CA ALA A 7 -19.07 -11.71 -42.84
C ALA A 7 -18.78 -12.72 -41.69
N LEU A 8 -18.60 -14.00 -42.01
CA LEU A 8 -18.21 -15.03 -41.02
C LEU A 8 -16.74 -14.89 -40.62
N LYS A 9 -15.83 -14.62 -41.56
CA LYS A 9 -14.42 -14.33 -41.24
C LYS A 9 -14.24 -13.04 -40.44
N SER A 10 -15.06 -12.02 -40.66
CA SER A 10 -15.06 -10.79 -39.87
C SER A 10 -15.56 -11.01 -38.42
N LYS A 11 -16.56 -11.87 -38.22
CA LYS A 11 -17.03 -12.24 -36.86
C LYS A 11 -16.08 -13.16 -36.12
N GLU A 12 -15.34 -14.00 -36.82
CA GLU A 12 -14.34 -14.91 -36.20
C GLU A 12 -13.07 -14.13 -35.80
N ASN A 13 -12.61 -13.18 -36.59
CA ASN A 13 -11.50 -12.28 -36.23
C ASN A 13 -11.85 -11.32 -35.10
N ASN A 14 -13.08 -10.82 -35.00
CA ASN A 14 -13.50 -9.99 -33.87
C ASN A 14 -13.60 -10.76 -32.53
N ASN A 15 -13.76 -12.08 -32.56
CA ASN A 15 -13.78 -12.93 -31.37
C ASN A 15 -12.37 -13.32 -30.89
N VAL A 16 -11.34 -13.20 -31.71
CA VAL A 16 -9.95 -13.49 -31.34
C VAL A 16 -9.27 -12.26 -30.73
N ALA A 17 -9.63 -11.04 -31.17
CA ALA A 17 -9.08 -9.78 -30.65
C ALA A 17 -9.60 -9.42 -29.23
N SER A 18 -10.70 -10.03 -28.76
CA SER A 18 -11.31 -9.70 -27.46
C SER A 18 -10.83 -10.55 -26.28
N LYS A 19 -9.82 -11.40 -26.47
CA LYS A 19 -9.22 -12.22 -25.40
C LYS A 19 -7.76 -11.84 -25.14
N GLN A 20 -7.47 -10.55 -24.92
CA GLN A 20 -6.32 -10.26 -24.08
C GLN A 20 -6.74 -10.57 -22.63
N PRO A 21 -6.07 -11.52 -21.97
CA PRO A 21 -6.34 -11.76 -20.57
C PRO A 21 -6.01 -10.45 -19.84
N LYS A 22 -6.99 -9.90 -19.09
CA LYS A 22 -6.68 -8.92 -18.05
C LYS A 22 -5.44 -9.42 -17.34
N PRO A 23 -4.39 -8.59 -17.14
CA PRO A 23 -3.33 -9.01 -16.25
C PRO A 23 -4.03 -9.38 -14.93
N PRO A 24 -3.94 -10.63 -14.49
CA PRO A 24 -4.55 -11.00 -13.23
C PRO A 24 -3.93 -10.06 -12.22
N MET A 25 -4.75 -9.40 -11.40
CA MET A 25 -4.25 -8.87 -10.14
C MET A 25 -3.55 -10.06 -9.48
N GLN A 26 -2.24 -10.12 -9.60
CA GLN A 26 -1.45 -11.23 -9.09
C GLN A 26 -1.75 -11.27 -7.60
N LYS A 27 -2.49 -12.31 -7.20
CA LYS A 27 -2.71 -12.56 -5.78
C LYS A 27 -1.33 -12.70 -5.16
N ALA A 28 -1.05 -11.91 -4.14
CA ALA A 28 0.22 -12.01 -3.44
C ALA A 28 0.53 -13.47 -3.13
N ALA A 29 1.75 -13.91 -3.43
CA ALA A 29 2.19 -15.27 -3.17
C ALA A 29 1.98 -15.61 -1.68
N PRO A 30 1.55 -16.83 -1.35
CA PRO A 30 1.40 -17.24 0.05
C PRO A 30 2.73 -17.09 0.78
N GLY A 31 2.72 -16.38 1.92
CA GLY A 31 3.94 -16.12 2.70
C GLY A 31 4.57 -14.73 2.51
N THR A 32 4.22 -13.96 1.47
CA THR A 32 4.71 -12.59 1.25
C THR A 32 4.56 -11.70 2.48
N THR A 33 3.40 -11.72 3.10
CA THR A 33 3.11 -10.93 4.31
C THR A 33 4.05 -11.31 5.46
N LYS A 34 4.28 -12.62 5.68
CA LYS A 34 5.18 -13.11 6.73
C LYS A 34 6.63 -12.64 6.50
N ARG A 35 7.09 -12.63 5.25
CA ARG A 35 8.43 -12.15 4.88
C ARG A 35 8.57 -10.64 5.14
N ILE A 36 7.59 -9.82 4.74
CA ILE A 36 7.59 -8.38 5.01
C ILE A 36 7.70 -8.12 6.52
N PHE A 37 6.84 -8.77 7.31
CA PHE A 37 6.90 -8.65 8.76
C PHE A 37 8.24 -9.15 9.33
N GLY A 38 8.86 -10.18 8.74
CA GLY A 38 10.20 -10.64 9.11
C GLY A 38 11.27 -9.55 9.00
N TYR A 39 11.23 -8.75 7.91
CA TYR A 39 12.12 -7.59 7.76
C TYR A 39 11.81 -6.47 8.76
N ILE A 40 10.54 -6.16 8.99
CA ILE A 40 10.10 -5.13 9.93
C ILE A 40 10.47 -5.51 11.37
N PHE A 41 10.30 -6.77 11.76
CA PHE A 41 10.61 -7.24 13.11
C PHE A 41 12.11 -7.30 13.45
N GLN A 42 13.00 -7.10 12.50
CA GLN A 42 14.41 -6.84 12.82
C GLN A 42 14.55 -5.59 13.71
N TYR A 43 13.61 -4.62 13.57
CA TYR A 43 13.55 -3.41 14.39
C TYR A 43 12.54 -3.51 15.54
N LYS A 44 12.41 -4.70 16.16
CA LYS A 44 11.37 -5.05 17.15
C LYS A 44 11.16 -4.01 18.26
N TRP A 45 12.23 -3.43 18.79
CA TRP A 45 12.14 -2.41 19.85
C TRP A 45 11.56 -1.09 19.35
N ARG A 46 11.90 -0.67 18.14
CA ARG A 46 11.33 0.52 17.51
C ARG A 46 9.85 0.31 17.18
N VAL A 47 9.51 -0.86 16.64
CA VAL A 47 8.12 -1.22 16.33
C VAL A 47 7.29 -1.30 17.62
N ALA A 48 7.81 -1.91 18.69
CA ALA A 48 7.15 -1.93 19.98
C ALA A 48 6.88 -0.52 20.53
N LEU A 49 7.85 0.38 20.41
CA LEU A 49 7.68 1.77 20.83
C LEU A 49 6.62 2.50 19.99
N VAL A 50 6.57 2.28 18.68
CA VAL A 50 5.51 2.79 17.80
C VAL A 50 4.13 2.30 18.26
N VAL A 51 3.99 1.01 18.53
CA VAL A 51 2.73 0.43 19.05
C VAL A 51 2.32 1.09 20.36
N VAL A 52 3.24 1.23 21.31
CA VAL A 52 2.97 1.91 22.60
C VAL A 52 2.53 3.36 22.37
N CYS A 53 3.22 4.11 21.53
CA CYS A 53 2.85 5.48 21.21
C CYS A 53 1.45 5.60 20.58
N ILE A 54 1.09 4.67 19.69
CA ILE A 54 -0.27 4.62 19.09
C ILE A 54 -1.32 4.32 20.16
N LEU A 55 -1.05 3.38 21.07
CA LEU A 55 -1.96 3.04 22.18
C LEU A 55 -2.16 4.24 23.13
N VAL A 56 -1.08 4.94 23.49
CA VAL A 56 -1.16 6.14 24.31
C VAL A 56 -1.94 7.26 23.60
N GLY A 57 -1.70 7.47 22.30
CA GLY A 57 -2.45 8.43 21.49
C GLY A 57 -3.95 8.12 21.43
N ALA A 58 -4.32 6.87 21.22
CA ALA A 58 -5.71 6.43 21.21
C ALA A 58 -6.37 6.55 22.60
N ALA A 59 -5.64 6.22 23.66
CA ALA A 59 -6.11 6.40 25.04
C ALA A 59 -6.30 7.89 25.38
N ALA A 60 -5.40 8.77 24.95
CA ALA A 60 -5.55 10.21 25.11
C ALA A 60 -6.79 10.73 24.34
N GLN A 61 -7.01 10.27 23.13
CA GLN A 61 -8.18 10.63 22.32
C GLN A 61 -9.49 10.18 22.98
N ALA A 62 -9.58 8.94 23.43
CA ALA A 62 -10.76 8.40 24.11
C ALA A 62 -10.95 9.08 25.48
N GLY A 63 -9.87 9.28 26.24
CA GLY A 63 -9.87 9.98 27.51
C GLY A 63 -10.38 11.42 27.41
N SER A 64 -10.01 12.12 26.32
CA SER A 64 -10.51 13.48 26.07
C SER A 64 -12.03 13.53 25.89
N SER A 65 -12.57 12.54 25.18
CA SER A 65 -14.02 12.45 24.95
C SER A 65 -14.77 12.10 26.24
N LEU A 66 -14.20 11.23 27.09
CA LEU A 66 -14.75 10.91 28.42
C LEU A 66 -14.64 12.09 29.38
N PHE A 67 -13.52 12.82 29.31
CA PHE A 67 -13.33 14.02 30.12
C PHE A 67 -14.39 15.10 29.83
N LEU A 68 -14.87 15.18 28.57
CA LEU A 68 -15.92 16.13 28.20
C LEU A 68 -17.21 15.93 29.00
N GLN A 69 -17.56 14.67 29.33
CA GLN A 69 -18.64 14.37 30.25
C GLN A 69 -18.36 14.98 31.64
N SER A 70 -17.21 14.63 32.23
CA SER A 70 -16.85 15.12 33.56
C SER A 70 -16.74 16.64 33.59
N LEU A 71 -16.22 17.26 32.53
CA LEU A 71 -16.12 18.69 32.39
C LEU A 71 -17.49 19.38 32.50
N ILE A 72 -18.47 18.85 31.77
CA ILE A 72 -19.84 19.45 31.76
C ILE A 72 -20.55 19.14 33.04
N ASP A 73 -20.65 17.87 33.45
CA ASP A 73 -21.51 17.41 34.53
C ASP A 73 -20.95 17.73 35.92
N THR A 74 -19.61 17.65 36.10
CA THR A 74 -18.96 17.79 37.42
C THR A 74 -18.43 19.19 37.67
N TYR A 75 -17.93 19.86 36.62
CA TYR A 75 -17.29 21.17 36.82
C TYR A 75 -18.14 22.34 36.34
N ILE A 76 -18.76 22.27 35.15
CA ILE A 76 -19.48 23.42 34.59
C ILE A 76 -20.89 23.53 35.18
N LEU A 77 -21.66 22.44 35.16
CA LEU A 77 -23.08 22.47 35.56
C LEU A 77 -23.28 22.95 36.99
N PRO A 78 -22.49 22.53 38.02
CA PRO A 78 -22.59 23.04 39.37
C PRO A 78 -22.23 24.49 39.54
N MET A 79 -21.43 25.08 38.62
CA MET A 79 -21.02 26.48 38.64
C MET A 79 -22.09 27.41 38.06
N VAL A 80 -23.01 26.87 37.23
CA VAL A 80 -24.08 27.67 36.64
C VAL A 80 -25.09 28.09 37.72
N GLY A 81 -25.19 29.40 37.95
CA GLY A 81 -26.08 29.98 38.98
C GLY A 81 -25.46 30.10 40.36
N ALA A 82 -24.22 29.69 40.58
CA ALA A 82 -23.52 29.89 41.85
C ALA A 82 -23.11 31.33 42.00
N THR A 83 -23.36 31.93 43.20
CA THR A 83 -23.01 33.32 43.49
C THR A 83 -21.51 33.53 43.69
N ASN A 84 -20.74 32.47 44.00
CA ASN A 84 -19.27 32.51 44.15
C ASN A 84 -18.67 31.18 43.64
N PRO A 85 -18.44 31.04 42.30
CA PRO A 85 -17.93 29.81 41.74
C PRO A 85 -16.44 29.63 42.09
N ASP A 86 -16.06 28.46 42.59
CA ASP A 86 -14.64 28.09 42.80
C ASP A 86 -14.08 27.54 41.46
N TRP A 87 -13.17 28.36 40.86
CA TRP A 87 -12.52 28.04 39.58
C TRP A 87 -11.35 27.06 39.71
N MET A 88 -10.83 26.84 40.94
CA MET A 88 -9.61 26.08 41.14
C MET A 88 -9.75 24.59 40.73
N PRO A 89 -10.84 23.88 41.02
CA PRO A 89 -11.02 22.49 40.57
C PRO A 89 -11.12 22.37 39.04
N LEU A 90 -11.82 23.30 38.38
CA LEU A 90 -11.91 23.37 36.93
C LEU A 90 -10.52 23.59 36.29
N LEU A 91 -9.73 24.56 36.81
CA LEU A 91 -8.40 24.85 36.30
C LEU A 91 -7.45 23.64 36.41
N ARG A 92 -7.49 22.95 37.58
CA ARG A 92 -6.72 21.69 37.75
C ARG A 92 -7.10 20.61 36.77
N ALA A 93 -8.39 20.39 36.55
CA ALA A 93 -8.89 19.42 35.60
C ALA A 93 -8.46 19.75 34.15
N LEU A 94 -8.58 21.03 33.76
CA LEU A 94 -8.10 21.50 32.44
C LEU A 94 -6.59 21.37 32.29
N THR A 95 -5.80 21.68 33.33
CA THR A 95 -4.34 21.50 33.29
C THR A 95 -3.97 20.03 33.12
N LEU A 96 -4.60 19.11 33.88
CA LEU A 96 -4.37 17.69 33.74
C LEU A 96 -4.67 17.21 32.32
N MET A 97 -5.77 17.69 31.74
CA MET A 97 -6.18 17.34 30.39
C MET A 97 -5.23 17.91 29.35
N ALA A 98 -4.76 19.14 29.53
CA ALA A 98 -3.72 19.73 28.67
C ALA A 98 -2.44 18.92 28.67
N CYS A 99 -1.99 18.42 29.84
CA CYS A 99 -0.83 17.53 29.95
C CYS A 99 -1.06 16.20 29.21
N LEU A 100 -2.28 15.62 29.31
CA LEU A 100 -2.62 14.37 28.63
C LEU A 100 -2.64 14.56 27.10
N TYR A 101 -3.20 15.67 26.62
CA TYR A 101 -3.12 16.03 25.18
C TYR A 101 -1.69 16.26 24.71
N ALA A 102 -0.89 16.99 25.49
CA ALA A 102 0.52 17.21 25.16
C ALA A 102 1.30 15.89 25.06
N ALA A 103 1.04 14.95 25.97
CA ALA A 103 1.60 13.61 25.90
C ALA A 103 1.13 12.83 24.64
N GLY A 104 -0.15 12.92 24.30
CA GLY A 104 -0.71 12.32 23.08
C GLY A 104 -0.11 12.90 21.80
N ILE A 105 0.05 14.21 21.71
CA ILE A 105 0.70 14.92 20.60
C ILE A 105 2.16 14.50 20.49
N PHE A 106 2.89 14.49 21.62
CA PHE A 106 4.28 14.04 21.66
C PHE A 106 4.44 12.59 21.19
N CYS A 107 3.59 11.68 21.67
CA CYS A 107 3.57 10.29 21.20
C CYS A 107 3.26 10.18 19.69
N SER A 108 2.31 10.99 19.19
CA SER A 108 1.98 11.04 17.77
C SER A 108 3.13 11.53 16.90
N TRP A 109 3.85 12.54 17.35
CA TRP A 109 5.07 12.99 16.69
C TRP A 109 6.17 11.95 16.74
N LEU A 110 6.37 11.32 17.91
CA LEU A 110 7.46 10.37 18.14
C LEU A 110 7.30 9.11 17.29
N TRP A 111 6.10 8.52 17.20
CA TRP A 111 5.92 7.33 16.39
C TRP A 111 6.11 7.61 14.89
N GLN A 112 5.69 8.79 14.39
CA GLN A 112 5.91 9.19 13.01
C GLN A 112 7.40 9.36 12.70
N TRP A 113 8.17 9.87 13.64
CA TRP A 113 9.62 9.99 13.49
C TRP A 113 10.33 8.63 13.50
N ILE A 114 9.91 7.72 14.39
CA ILE A 114 10.52 6.38 14.52
C ILE A 114 10.18 5.50 13.31
N ILE A 115 8.95 5.58 12.79
CA ILE A 115 8.51 4.72 11.67
C ILE A 115 9.34 4.99 10.41
N VAL A 116 9.78 6.23 10.16
CA VAL A 116 10.66 6.58 9.04
C VAL A 116 11.99 5.81 9.14
N ALA A 117 12.56 5.71 10.34
CA ALA A 117 13.81 4.97 10.53
C ALA A 117 13.63 3.45 10.33
N VAL A 118 12.47 2.89 10.71
CA VAL A 118 12.11 1.49 10.46
C VAL A 118 11.90 1.24 8.97
N GLU A 119 11.13 2.11 8.32
CA GLU A 119 10.86 2.09 6.88
C GLU A 119 12.16 2.09 6.07
N GLN A 120 12.98 3.13 6.23
CA GLN A 120 14.21 3.28 5.45
C GLN A 120 15.22 2.15 5.71
N GLY A 121 15.33 1.70 6.96
CA GLY A 121 16.17 0.56 7.30
C GLY A 121 15.69 -0.75 6.65
N THR A 122 14.38 -1.00 6.66
CA THR A 122 13.76 -2.16 6.01
C THR A 122 13.96 -2.14 4.50
N LEU A 123 13.72 -0.98 3.85
CA LEU A 123 13.89 -0.83 2.40
C LEU A 123 15.34 -0.95 1.96
N LYS A 124 16.27 -0.36 2.75
CA LYS A 124 17.71 -0.54 2.49
C LYS A 124 18.04 -2.02 2.44
N LYS A 125 17.65 -2.77 3.49
CA LYS A 125 17.95 -4.20 3.56
C LYS A 125 17.33 -5.00 2.42
N ILE A 126 16.08 -4.72 2.06
CA ILE A 126 15.43 -5.39 0.93
C ILE A 126 16.18 -5.10 -0.37
N ARG A 127 16.60 -3.85 -0.62
CA ARG A 127 17.40 -3.51 -1.81
C ARG A 127 18.78 -4.16 -1.82
N ASP A 128 19.44 -4.19 -0.67
CA ASP A 128 20.75 -4.85 -0.51
C ASP A 128 20.62 -6.35 -0.81
N ASP A 129 19.59 -7.03 -0.23
CA ASP A 129 19.34 -8.46 -0.43
C ASP A 129 18.91 -8.75 -1.89
N MET A 130 18.07 -7.90 -2.51
CA MET A 130 17.73 -7.99 -3.94
C MET A 130 18.97 -7.90 -4.83
N PHE A 131 19.79 -6.88 -4.59
CA PHE A 131 20.96 -6.65 -5.42
C PHE A 131 21.99 -7.77 -5.27
N ALA A 132 22.26 -8.20 -4.03
CA ALA A 132 23.16 -9.32 -3.76
C ALA A 132 22.70 -10.60 -4.46
N HIS A 133 21.40 -10.92 -4.38
CA HIS A 133 20.84 -12.09 -5.05
C HIS A 133 20.89 -11.96 -6.58
N GLN A 134 20.59 -10.76 -7.11
CA GLN A 134 20.65 -10.50 -8.55
C GLN A 134 22.04 -10.80 -9.15
N GLN A 135 23.13 -10.58 -8.37
CA GLN A 135 24.49 -10.89 -8.83
C GLN A 135 24.77 -12.39 -8.96
N THR A 136 23.94 -13.23 -8.34
CA THR A 136 24.05 -14.70 -8.41
C THR A 136 23.21 -15.34 -9.50
N LEU A 137 22.40 -14.55 -10.22
CA LEU A 137 21.49 -15.06 -11.25
C LEU A 137 22.21 -15.38 -12.56
N PRO A 138 21.80 -16.43 -13.28
CA PRO A 138 22.37 -16.81 -14.56
C PRO A 138 22.11 -15.75 -15.65
N ILE A 139 23.00 -15.64 -16.63
CA ILE A 139 22.87 -14.73 -17.78
C ILE A 139 21.51 -14.90 -18.48
N ARG A 140 21.01 -16.13 -18.59
CA ARG A 140 19.70 -16.44 -19.16
C ARG A 140 18.57 -15.62 -18.55
N TYR A 141 18.63 -15.31 -17.24
CA TYR A 141 17.61 -14.50 -16.58
C TYR A 141 17.55 -13.10 -17.17
N PHE A 142 18.72 -12.49 -17.43
CA PHE A 142 18.82 -11.14 -18.00
C PHE A 142 18.45 -11.08 -19.49
N ASP A 143 18.67 -12.17 -20.23
CA ASP A 143 18.28 -12.28 -21.64
C ASP A 143 16.76 -12.46 -21.81
N THR A 144 16.09 -13.06 -20.82
CA THR A 144 14.64 -13.37 -20.89
C THR A 144 13.77 -12.35 -20.17
N THR A 145 14.34 -11.53 -19.29
CA THR A 145 13.61 -10.53 -18.48
C THR A 145 13.90 -9.13 -18.98
N GLU A 146 12.88 -8.36 -19.26
CA GLU A 146 13.03 -6.97 -19.69
C GLU A 146 13.72 -6.12 -18.60
N HIS A 147 14.73 -5.34 -18.98
CA HIS A 147 15.44 -4.44 -18.07
C HIS A 147 14.49 -3.47 -17.34
N GLY A 148 13.43 -3.00 -18.03
CA GLY A 148 12.41 -2.15 -17.46
C GLY A 148 11.63 -2.82 -16.30
N ASP A 149 11.41 -4.14 -16.40
CA ASP A 149 10.71 -4.90 -15.36
C ASP A 149 11.59 -5.05 -14.10
N ILE A 150 12.88 -5.32 -14.30
CA ILE A 150 13.87 -5.35 -13.20
C ILE A 150 13.93 -3.98 -12.51
N MET A 151 14.06 -2.89 -13.27
CA MET A 151 14.11 -1.53 -12.72
C MET A 151 12.82 -1.15 -11.99
N SER A 152 11.66 -1.60 -12.49
CA SER A 152 10.37 -1.35 -11.82
C SER A 152 10.30 -1.96 -10.42
N ARG A 153 10.96 -3.10 -10.17
CA ARG A 153 11.05 -3.72 -8.82
C ARG A 153 11.86 -2.86 -7.85
N TYR A 154 12.96 -2.22 -8.33
CA TYR A 154 13.77 -1.31 -7.50
C TYR A 154 13.11 0.05 -7.25
N THR A 155 12.23 0.50 -8.16
CA THR A 155 11.58 1.81 -8.09
C THR A 155 10.13 1.70 -7.61
N ASN A 156 9.22 1.30 -8.49
CA ASN A 156 7.78 1.33 -8.23
C ASN A 156 7.35 0.35 -7.13
N ASP A 157 7.82 -0.90 -7.18
CA ASP A 157 7.43 -1.92 -6.20
C ASP A 157 8.02 -1.60 -4.82
N THR A 158 9.25 -1.13 -4.78
CA THR A 158 9.90 -0.68 -3.54
C THR A 158 9.20 0.56 -2.98
N ASP A 159 8.72 1.51 -3.82
CA ASP A 159 7.99 2.69 -3.35
C ASP A 159 6.61 2.35 -2.82
N THR A 160 5.87 1.46 -3.46
CA THR A 160 4.58 0.97 -2.94
C THR A 160 4.75 0.26 -1.60
N LEU A 161 5.81 -0.53 -1.43
CA LEU A 161 6.15 -1.17 -0.17
C LEU A 161 6.54 -0.14 0.90
N ARG A 162 7.27 0.93 0.53
CA ARG A 162 7.59 2.07 1.38
C ARG A 162 6.32 2.69 1.96
N GLN A 163 5.37 3.03 1.08
CA GLN A 163 4.09 3.64 1.48
C GLN A 163 3.27 2.73 2.40
N ALA A 164 3.30 1.41 2.17
CA ALA A 164 2.62 0.46 3.04
C ALA A 164 3.25 0.43 4.44
N ILE A 165 4.57 0.39 4.55
CA ILE A 165 5.28 0.32 5.83
C ILE A 165 5.16 1.62 6.61
N SER A 166 5.31 2.79 5.95
CA SER A 166 5.31 4.09 6.63
C SER A 166 3.92 4.62 6.96
N GLN A 167 2.93 4.31 6.11
CA GLN A 167 1.59 4.89 6.24
C GLN A 167 0.51 3.85 6.45
N SER A 168 0.39 2.85 5.55
CA SER A 168 -0.80 2.00 5.54
C SER A 168 -0.88 1.08 6.74
N PHE A 169 0.19 0.35 7.09
CA PHE A 169 0.17 -0.54 8.25
C PHE A 169 0.00 0.21 9.57
N PRO A 170 0.76 1.29 9.87
CA PRO A 170 0.55 2.07 11.09
C PRO A 170 -0.83 2.72 11.15
N GLN A 171 -1.33 3.27 10.04
CA GLN A 171 -2.65 3.90 9.99
C GLN A 171 -3.78 2.91 10.21
N MET A 172 -3.71 1.71 9.59
CA MET A 172 -4.71 0.65 9.83
C MET A 172 -4.71 0.22 11.30
N PHE A 173 -3.52 0.02 11.87
CA PHE A 173 -3.39 -0.34 13.29
C PHE A 173 -3.94 0.77 14.20
N SER A 174 -3.53 2.03 13.97
CA SER A 174 -4.02 3.20 14.71
C SER A 174 -5.53 3.35 14.61
N SER A 175 -6.09 3.19 13.40
CA SER A 175 -7.53 3.25 13.17
C SER A 175 -8.29 2.15 13.91
N ALA A 176 -7.78 0.92 13.90
CA ALA A 176 -8.38 -0.21 14.62
C ALA A 176 -8.37 0.03 16.13
N VAL A 177 -7.23 0.46 16.68
CA VAL A 177 -7.10 0.78 18.11
C VAL A 177 -8.01 1.93 18.53
N SER A 178 -8.04 3.01 17.73
CA SER A 178 -8.91 4.19 18.01
C SER A 178 -10.39 3.83 17.95
N ALA A 179 -10.81 3.03 16.96
CA ALA A 179 -12.21 2.57 16.87
C ALA A 179 -12.57 1.67 18.07
N LEU A 180 -11.67 0.76 18.46
CA LEU A 180 -11.88 -0.10 19.63
C LEU A 180 -11.95 0.72 20.92
N ALA A 181 -11.04 1.67 21.12
CA ALA A 181 -11.04 2.56 22.28
C ALA A 181 -12.32 3.40 22.35
N ALA A 182 -12.79 3.94 21.21
CA ALA A 182 -14.05 4.67 21.14
C ALA A 182 -15.24 3.77 21.46
N LEU A 183 -15.29 2.54 20.93
CA LEU A 183 -16.36 1.57 21.19
C LEU A 183 -16.42 1.19 22.67
N VAL A 184 -15.28 0.88 23.29
CA VAL A 184 -15.21 0.55 24.72
C VAL A 184 -15.66 1.74 25.56
N SER A 185 -15.23 2.97 25.21
CA SER A 185 -15.64 4.19 25.91
C SER A 185 -17.13 4.47 25.76
N MET A 186 -17.74 4.18 24.60
CA MET A 186 -19.18 4.32 24.40
C MET A 186 -19.97 3.30 25.20
N LEU A 187 -19.52 2.03 25.26
CA LEU A 187 -20.13 0.99 26.10
C LEU A 187 -20.01 1.33 27.59
N TRP A 188 -18.92 1.98 27.99
CA TRP A 188 -18.71 2.47 29.34
C TRP A 188 -19.76 3.51 29.74
N LEU A 189 -20.09 4.44 28.82
CA LEU A 189 -21.03 5.54 29.04
C LEU A 189 -22.51 5.11 28.90
N SER A 190 -22.84 4.39 27.82
CA SER A 190 -24.21 4.01 27.48
C SER A 190 -24.28 2.85 26.50
N VAL A 191 -24.79 1.72 26.94
CA VAL A 191 -25.03 0.55 26.07
C VAL A 191 -26.14 0.81 25.05
N PRO A 192 -27.31 1.40 25.40
CA PRO A 192 -28.39 1.62 24.43
C PRO A 192 -27.97 2.52 23.27
N VAL A 193 -27.28 3.62 23.60
CA VAL A 193 -26.78 4.55 22.58
C VAL A 193 -25.70 3.89 21.70
N THR A 194 -24.85 3.05 22.29
CA THR A 194 -23.83 2.32 21.53
C THR A 194 -24.47 1.35 20.53
N ILE A 195 -25.50 0.61 20.93
CA ILE A 195 -26.26 -0.27 20.03
C ILE A 195 -26.89 0.53 18.88
N PHE A 196 -27.45 1.71 19.16
CA PHE A 196 -27.98 2.59 18.12
C PHE A 196 -26.91 3.02 17.12
N VAL A 197 -25.71 3.43 17.59
CA VAL A 197 -24.58 3.81 16.73
C VAL A 197 -24.09 2.62 15.91
N LEU A 198 -24.01 1.42 16.49
CA LEU A 198 -23.63 0.21 15.78
C LEU A 198 -24.63 -0.15 14.68
N ALA A 199 -25.94 -0.09 14.99
CA ALA A 199 -26.99 -0.33 14.00
C ALA A 199 -26.88 0.65 12.81
N PHE A 200 -26.68 1.94 13.11
CA PHE A 200 -26.48 2.96 12.07
C PHE A 200 -25.20 2.71 11.27
N THR A 201 -24.12 2.27 11.91
CA THR A 201 -22.85 1.95 11.24
C THR A 201 -23.02 0.78 10.25
N VAL A 202 -23.84 -0.22 10.59
CA VAL A 202 -24.20 -1.30 9.65
C VAL A 202 -24.94 -0.74 8.43
N ILE A 203 -25.90 0.17 8.64
CA ILE A 203 -26.61 0.85 7.53
C ILE A 203 -25.62 1.62 6.66
N LEU A 204 -24.73 2.40 7.27
CA LEU A 204 -23.68 3.14 6.57
C LEU A 204 -22.83 2.18 5.71
N PHE A 205 -22.40 1.06 6.28
CA PHE A 205 -21.57 0.07 5.56
C PHE A 205 -22.33 -0.52 4.36
N VAL A 206 -23.61 -0.82 4.49
CA VAL A 206 -24.43 -1.32 3.38
C VAL A 206 -24.56 -0.28 2.27
N VAL A 207 -24.79 1.00 2.63
CA VAL A 207 -24.87 2.10 1.65
C VAL A 207 -23.56 2.27 0.91
N VAL A 208 -22.44 2.38 1.64
CA VAL A 208 -21.10 2.52 1.06
C VAL A 208 -20.77 1.34 0.13
N ARG A 209 -21.03 0.11 0.56
CA ARG A 209 -20.81 -1.08 -0.26
C ARG A 209 -21.58 -1.04 -1.58
N LYS A 210 -22.85 -0.59 -1.56
CA LYS A 210 -23.65 -0.47 -2.80
C LYS A 210 -23.05 0.57 -3.75
N VAL A 211 -22.62 1.73 -3.23
CA VAL A 211 -22.03 2.81 -4.02
C VAL A 211 -20.70 2.36 -4.61
N VAL A 212 -19.78 1.83 -3.79
CA VAL A 212 -18.46 1.35 -4.24
C VAL A 212 -18.57 0.22 -5.25
N SER A 213 -19.51 -0.74 -5.05
CA SER A 213 -19.74 -1.81 -6.02
C SER A 213 -20.25 -1.28 -7.36
N ARG A 214 -21.06 -0.21 -7.35
CA ARG A 214 -21.53 0.43 -8.58
C ARG A 214 -20.42 1.21 -9.27
N SER A 215 -19.67 2.01 -8.52
CA SER A 215 -18.49 2.74 -8.98
C SER A 215 -17.46 1.81 -9.63
N GLY A 216 -17.15 0.68 -9.00
CA GLY A 216 -16.19 -0.28 -9.53
C GLY A 216 -16.54 -0.83 -10.92
N ARG A 217 -17.83 -0.98 -11.24
CA ARG A 217 -18.26 -1.41 -12.59
C ARG A 217 -17.99 -0.35 -13.65
N TYR A 218 -18.19 0.92 -13.32
CA TYR A 218 -17.90 2.02 -14.23
C TYR A 218 -16.40 2.24 -14.42
N PHE A 219 -15.61 2.09 -13.36
CA PHE A 219 -14.14 2.13 -13.48
C PHE A 219 -13.59 1.02 -14.37
N VAL A 220 -14.19 -0.18 -14.37
CA VAL A 220 -13.81 -1.25 -15.31
C VAL A 220 -14.14 -0.85 -16.76
N LYS A 221 -15.32 -0.25 -17.02
CA LYS A 221 -15.65 0.27 -18.34
C LYS A 221 -14.68 1.35 -18.82
N GLN A 222 -14.37 2.30 -17.95
CA GLN A 222 -13.38 3.35 -18.23
C GLN A 222 -12.02 2.75 -18.59
N GLN A 223 -11.56 1.73 -17.83
CA GLN A 223 -10.26 1.10 -18.08
C GLN A 223 -10.22 0.38 -19.45
N ILE A 224 -11.34 -0.21 -19.86
CA ILE A 224 -11.46 -0.82 -21.20
C ILE A 224 -11.39 0.28 -22.27
N ALA A 225 -12.15 1.37 -22.13
CA ALA A 225 -12.13 2.47 -23.08
C ALA A 225 -10.75 3.16 -23.18
N ILE A 226 -10.03 3.30 -22.06
CA ILE A 226 -8.63 3.78 -22.07
C ILE A 226 -7.74 2.83 -22.90
N GLY A 227 -7.90 1.52 -22.71
CA GLY A 227 -7.17 0.51 -23.47
C GLY A 227 -7.45 0.62 -24.98
N ASP A 228 -8.71 0.80 -25.37
CA ASP A 228 -9.13 0.91 -26.76
C ASP A 228 -8.59 2.19 -27.45
N VAL A 229 -8.57 3.32 -26.71
CA VAL A 229 -7.95 4.58 -27.21
C VAL A 229 -6.44 4.41 -27.33
N ASN A 230 -5.78 3.86 -26.33
CA ASN A 230 -4.32 3.68 -26.35
C ASN A 230 -3.88 2.75 -27.50
N ALA A 231 -4.58 1.63 -27.69
CA ALA A 231 -4.29 0.70 -28.79
C ALA A 231 -4.47 1.37 -30.16
N PHE A 232 -5.52 2.19 -30.32
CA PHE A 232 -5.76 2.92 -31.56
C PHE A 232 -4.68 3.99 -31.81
N VAL A 233 -4.27 4.72 -30.77
CA VAL A 233 -3.20 5.72 -30.89
C VAL A 233 -1.87 5.04 -31.26
N GLU A 234 -1.54 3.90 -30.64
CA GLU A 234 -0.34 3.14 -30.98
C GLU A 234 -0.37 2.64 -32.43
N GLU A 235 -1.50 2.09 -32.89
CA GLU A 235 -1.70 1.67 -34.28
C GLU A 235 -1.55 2.87 -35.24
N ALA A 236 -2.19 4.01 -34.96
CA ALA A 236 -2.12 5.20 -35.77
C ALA A 236 -0.70 5.79 -35.84
N VAL A 237 0.03 5.82 -34.74
CA VAL A 237 1.43 6.30 -34.70
C VAL A 237 2.34 5.38 -35.50
N ASN A 238 2.22 4.06 -35.34
CA ASN A 238 2.98 3.07 -36.09
C ASN A 238 2.64 3.12 -37.59
N GLY A 239 1.36 3.33 -37.92
CA GLY A 239 0.83 3.42 -39.30
C GLY A 239 0.90 4.82 -39.91
N GLN A 240 1.46 5.83 -39.24
CA GLN A 240 1.39 7.24 -39.64
C GLN A 240 1.88 7.51 -41.09
N LYS A 241 2.91 6.80 -41.52
CA LYS A 241 3.41 6.89 -42.90
C LYS A 241 2.36 6.45 -43.92
N VAL A 242 1.64 5.37 -43.61
CA VAL A 242 0.57 4.83 -44.49
C VAL A 242 -0.60 5.78 -44.54
N ILE A 243 -1.05 6.29 -43.37
CA ILE A 243 -2.12 7.26 -43.25
C ILE A 243 -1.82 8.49 -44.13
N LYS A 244 -0.59 8.99 -44.09
CA LYS A 244 -0.15 10.17 -44.87
C LYS A 244 -0.11 9.91 -46.38
N VAL A 245 0.41 8.73 -46.78
CA VAL A 245 0.54 8.39 -48.22
C VAL A 245 -0.84 8.21 -48.88
N PHE A 246 -1.83 7.69 -48.13
CA PHE A 246 -3.17 7.44 -48.63
C PHE A 246 -4.18 8.58 -48.32
N ASN A 247 -3.76 9.71 -47.76
CA ASN A 247 -4.61 10.85 -47.34
C ASN A 247 -5.80 10.39 -46.47
N HIS A 248 -5.54 9.48 -45.48
CA HIS A 248 -6.56 8.93 -44.61
C HIS A 248 -6.67 9.63 -43.24
N GLU A 249 -6.14 10.87 -43.11
CA GLU A 249 -6.11 11.63 -41.86
C GLU A 249 -7.52 11.88 -41.32
N ASP A 250 -8.45 12.35 -42.17
CA ASP A 250 -9.82 12.68 -41.74
C ASP A 250 -10.59 11.46 -41.27
N ALA A 251 -10.41 10.29 -41.93
CA ALA A 251 -11.04 9.04 -41.53
C ALA A 251 -10.44 8.52 -40.18
N THR A 252 -9.14 8.68 -40.01
CA THR A 252 -8.45 8.31 -38.78
C THR A 252 -8.90 9.22 -37.63
N GLN A 253 -9.01 10.53 -37.87
CA GLN A 253 -9.49 11.50 -36.89
C GLN A 253 -10.93 11.18 -36.47
N THR A 254 -11.82 10.92 -37.42
CA THR A 254 -13.22 10.56 -37.12
C THR A 254 -13.30 9.29 -36.23
N THR A 255 -12.44 8.30 -36.49
CA THR A 255 -12.40 7.08 -35.71
C THR A 255 -11.85 7.36 -34.28
N PHE A 256 -10.84 8.22 -34.17
CA PHE A 256 -10.31 8.66 -32.87
C PHE A 256 -11.38 9.38 -32.07
N ASP A 257 -12.06 10.35 -32.68
CA ASP A 257 -13.09 11.16 -32.03
C ASP A 257 -14.21 10.28 -31.45
N LYS A 258 -14.64 9.26 -32.19
CA LYS A 258 -15.62 8.29 -31.69
C LYS A 258 -15.12 7.53 -30.45
N LYS A 259 -13.89 7.01 -30.51
CA LYS A 259 -13.30 6.27 -29.38
C LYS A 259 -13.05 7.18 -28.17
N ASN A 260 -12.68 8.42 -28.42
CA ASN A 260 -12.46 9.42 -27.38
C ASN A 260 -13.78 9.85 -26.70
N GLU A 261 -14.89 9.92 -27.47
CA GLU A 261 -16.22 10.17 -26.91
C GLU A 261 -16.68 8.99 -26.04
N GLU A 262 -16.48 7.74 -26.49
CA GLU A 262 -16.77 6.56 -25.68
C GLU A 262 -15.95 6.54 -24.36
N LEU A 263 -14.68 6.98 -24.43
CA LEU A 263 -13.84 7.15 -23.24
C LEU A 263 -14.35 8.28 -22.33
N PHE A 264 -14.78 9.41 -22.91
CA PHE A 264 -15.33 10.54 -22.16
C PHE A 264 -16.58 10.10 -21.37
N GLU A 265 -17.54 9.44 -22.03
CA GLU A 265 -18.77 8.96 -21.39
C GLU A 265 -18.45 7.96 -20.25
N ALA A 266 -17.58 6.98 -20.51
CA ALA A 266 -17.18 6.00 -19.52
C ALA A 266 -16.45 6.65 -18.31
N SER A 267 -15.59 7.64 -18.59
CA SER A 267 -14.85 8.39 -17.57
C SER A 267 -15.76 9.30 -16.75
N ALA A 268 -16.72 9.98 -17.39
CA ALA A 268 -17.69 10.83 -16.71
C ALA A 268 -18.54 10.00 -15.73
N GLU A 269 -19.05 8.84 -16.16
CA GLU A 269 -19.82 7.93 -15.31
C GLU A 269 -18.97 7.39 -14.14
N ALA A 270 -17.74 6.94 -14.43
CA ALA A 270 -16.84 6.39 -13.42
C ALA A 270 -16.50 7.42 -12.34
N ASN A 271 -16.13 8.63 -12.77
CA ASN A 271 -15.77 9.72 -11.84
C ASN A 271 -16.99 10.25 -11.08
N THR A 272 -18.17 10.31 -11.69
CA THR A 272 -19.40 10.68 -10.97
C THR A 272 -19.67 9.75 -9.81
N TRP A 273 -19.67 8.43 -10.03
CA TRP A 273 -19.89 7.45 -8.95
C TRP A 273 -18.70 7.37 -7.97
N GLY A 274 -17.48 7.58 -8.44
CA GLY A 274 -16.28 7.63 -7.59
C GLY A 274 -16.34 8.79 -6.60
N ASN A 275 -16.60 9.99 -7.11
CA ASN A 275 -16.58 11.23 -6.33
C ASN A 275 -17.77 11.37 -5.36
N VAL A 276 -18.89 10.71 -5.62
CA VAL A 276 -20.06 10.72 -4.71
C VAL A 276 -19.79 9.93 -3.41
N THR A 277 -18.83 9.01 -3.39
CA THR A 277 -18.55 8.16 -2.22
C THR A 277 -18.14 8.97 -1.00
N MET A 278 -17.22 9.94 -1.14
CA MET A 278 -16.73 10.75 -0.01
C MET A 278 -17.81 11.65 0.60
N PRO A 279 -18.61 12.42 -0.18
CA PRO A 279 -19.74 13.16 0.35
C PRO A 279 -20.79 12.30 1.06
N ILE A 280 -21.07 11.09 0.55
CA ILE A 280 -21.99 10.16 1.20
C ILE A 280 -21.47 9.77 2.58
N VAL A 281 -20.21 9.33 2.68
CA VAL A 281 -19.61 8.93 3.97
C VAL A 281 -19.62 10.10 4.96
N GLY A 282 -19.22 11.30 4.53
CA GLY A 282 -19.20 12.50 5.36
C GLY A 282 -20.59 12.90 5.85
N ASN A 283 -21.56 12.97 4.94
CA ASN A 283 -22.95 13.38 5.28
C ASN A 283 -23.66 12.32 6.14
N MET A 284 -23.38 11.04 5.92
CA MET A 284 -23.92 9.98 6.81
C MET A 284 -23.39 10.12 8.24
N GLY A 285 -22.14 10.57 8.40
CA GLY A 285 -21.58 10.91 9.72
C GLY A 285 -22.31 12.06 10.39
N TYR A 286 -22.68 13.10 9.64
CA TYR A 286 -23.52 14.20 10.16
C TYR A 286 -24.94 13.75 10.45
N LEU A 287 -25.54 12.90 9.61
CA LEU A 287 -26.86 12.34 9.87
C LEU A 287 -26.88 11.52 11.16
N LEU A 288 -25.87 10.65 11.38
CA LEU A 288 -25.72 9.94 12.65
C LEU A 288 -25.67 10.91 13.83
N TYR A 289 -24.87 11.99 13.72
CA TYR A 289 -24.73 12.99 14.77
C TYR A 289 -26.08 13.65 15.11
N ILE A 290 -26.85 14.05 14.08
CA ILE A 290 -28.18 14.67 14.27
C ILE A 290 -29.15 13.68 14.90
N LEU A 291 -29.26 12.46 14.39
CA LEU A 291 -30.14 11.43 14.93
C LEU A 291 -29.79 11.08 16.38
N LEU A 292 -28.49 10.99 16.68
CA LEU A 292 -28.02 10.73 18.03
C LEU A 292 -28.32 11.91 18.98
N ALA A 293 -28.18 13.15 18.50
CA ALA A 293 -28.53 14.33 19.29
C ALA A 293 -30.06 14.38 19.60
N ILE A 294 -30.90 14.05 18.61
CA ILE A 294 -32.36 14.00 18.79
C ILE A 294 -32.73 12.87 19.75
N PHE A 295 -32.26 11.64 19.48
CA PHE A 295 -32.56 10.46 20.30
C PHE A 295 -32.03 10.61 21.73
N GLY A 296 -30.73 10.99 21.86
CA GLY A 296 -30.12 11.17 23.17
C GLY A 296 -30.67 12.37 23.93
N GLY A 297 -31.00 13.48 23.25
CA GLY A 297 -31.66 14.63 23.84
C GLY A 297 -33.06 14.29 24.36
N PHE A 298 -33.85 13.55 23.57
CA PHE A 298 -35.15 13.05 24.02
C PHE A 298 -35.02 12.13 25.23
N ALA A 299 -34.07 11.18 25.21
CA ALA A 299 -33.81 10.28 26.33
C ALA A 299 -33.38 11.02 27.60
N ALA A 300 -32.56 12.04 27.48
CA ALA A 300 -32.10 12.88 28.60
C ALA A 300 -33.26 13.68 29.22
N ILE A 301 -34.12 14.30 28.39
CA ILE A 301 -35.27 15.08 28.85
C ILE A 301 -36.36 14.19 29.45
N SER A 302 -36.61 13.02 28.86
CA SER A 302 -37.64 12.07 29.33
C SER A 302 -37.17 11.28 30.57
N GLY A 303 -35.97 11.47 31.07
CA GLY A 303 -35.44 10.74 32.22
C GLY A 303 -35.33 9.24 32.00
N LEU A 304 -35.20 8.81 30.75
CA LEU A 304 -35.01 7.40 30.42
C LEU A 304 -33.74 6.87 31.10
N GLY A 305 -33.87 5.72 31.77
CA GLY A 305 -32.73 5.07 32.41
C GLY A 305 -31.62 4.77 31.41
N ASN A 306 -30.43 5.23 31.74
CA ASN A 306 -29.19 4.88 31.01
C ASN A 306 -28.49 3.78 31.79
N PHE A 307 -28.06 2.73 31.08
CA PHE A 307 -27.16 1.72 31.63
C PHE A 307 -25.92 1.60 30.78
N GLY A 308 -24.77 1.68 31.44
CA GLY A 308 -23.44 1.49 30.89
C GLY A 308 -22.64 0.56 31.78
N LEU A 309 -21.44 0.24 31.38
CA LEU A 309 -20.49 -0.51 32.21
C LEU A 309 -20.09 0.28 33.48
N SER A 310 -20.27 1.60 33.46
CA SER A 310 -20.08 2.51 34.61
C SER A 310 -21.19 2.43 35.65
N GLY A 311 -22.33 1.81 35.34
CA GLY A 311 -23.50 1.70 36.22
C GLY A 311 -24.81 2.09 35.55
N VAL A 312 -25.85 2.14 36.37
CA VAL A 312 -27.20 2.54 35.96
C VAL A 312 -27.47 3.97 36.47
N GLY A 313 -27.89 4.86 35.58
CA GLY A 313 -28.16 6.26 35.91
C GLY A 313 -29.11 6.90 34.91
N GLN A 314 -29.08 8.21 34.81
CA GLN A 314 -29.79 8.98 33.77
C GLN A 314 -28.79 9.46 32.72
N LEU A 315 -29.26 9.65 31.50
CA LEU A 315 -28.43 10.24 30.43
C LEU A 315 -28.27 11.74 30.69
N THR A 316 -27.07 12.16 31.11
CA THR A 316 -26.78 13.57 31.36
C THR A 316 -26.38 14.30 30.07
N LEU A 317 -26.41 15.65 30.12
CA LEU A 317 -25.96 16.48 28.99
C LEU A 317 -24.49 16.20 28.65
N GLY A 318 -23.63 16.09 29.66
CA GLY A 318 -22.22 15.76 29.45
C GLY A 318 -22.00 14.38 28.82
N THR A 319 -22.79 13.37 29.29
CA THR A 319 -22.75 12.04 28.66
C THR A 319 -23.18 12.09 27.20
N LEU A 320 -24.23 12.84 26.85
CA LEU A 320 -24.69 12.99 25.47
C LEU A 320 -23.62 13.62 24.59
N VAL A 321 -22.99 14.72 25.00
CA VAL A 321 -21.96 15.41 24.24
C VAL A 321 -20.72 14.52 24.06
N SER A 322 -20.35 13.75 25.08
CA SER A 322 -19.26 12.77 24.97
C SER A 322 -19.58 11.65 23.97
N LEU A 323 -20.81 11.12 24.00
CA LEU A 323 -21.25 10.10 23.05
C LEU A 323 -21.30 10.61 21.61
N LEU A 324 -21.71 11.86 21.39
CA LEU A 324 -21.66 12.53 20.09
C LEU A 324 -20.23 12.61 19.55
N THR A 325 -19.26 12.95 20.39
CA THR A 325 -17.85 13.02 20.02
C THR A 325 -17.27 11.63 19.77
N LEU A 326 -17.55 10.66 20.65
CA LEU A 326 -17.10 9.27 20.53
C LEU A 326 -17.67 8.59 19.29
N SER A 327 -18.94 8.87 18.91
CA SER A 327 -19.53 8.30 17.70
C SER A 327 -18.77 8.69 16.44
N ARG A 328 -18.28 9.92 16.34
CA ARG A 328 -17.39 10.37 15.26
C ARG A 328 -16.03 9.69 15.32
N SER A 329 -15.45 9.60 16.52
CA SER A 329 -14.17 8.92 16.75
C SER A 329 -14.23 7.42 16.43
N PHE A 330 -15.43 6.82 16.45
CA PHE A 330 -15.67 5.45 16.03
C PHE A 330 -15.83 5.30 14.52
N VAL A 331 -16.65 6.16 13.88
CA VAL A 331 -17.01 6.03 12.45
C VAL A 331 -15.86 6.47 11.52
N ASN A 332 -15.15 7.56 11.84
CA ASN A 332 -14.08 8.10 10.98
C ASN A 332 -12.95 7.09 10.67
N PRO A 333 -12.39 6.36 11.65
CA PRO A 333 -11.38 5.36 11.40
C PRO A 333 -11.80 4.24 10.46
N LEU A 334 -13.09 3.85 10.46
CA LEU A 334 -13.61 2.80 9.58
C LEU A 334 -13.51 3.19 8.10
N GLY A 335 -13.75 4.47 7.78
CA GLY A 335 -13.52 5.00 6.43
C GLY A 335 -12.04 4.96 6.02
N GLN A 336 -11.15 5.33 6.93
CA GLN A 336 -9.70 5.35 6.67
C GLN A 336 -9.14 3.94 6.40
N VAL A 337 -9.57 2.92 7.15
CA VAL A 337 -9.16 1.52 6.91
C VAL A 337 -9.50 1.07 5.49
N SER A 338 -10.68 1.44 4.99
CA SER A 338 -11.10 1.07 3.63
C SER A 338 -10.20 1.66 2.55
N MET A 339 -9.71 2.90 2.74
CA MET A 339 -8.78 3.55 1.81
C MET A 339 -7.39 2.88 1.84
N GLN A 340 -6.90 2.54 3.02
CA GLN A 340 -5.59 1.91 3.21
C GLN A 340 -5.54 0.48 2.65
N PHE A 341 -6.69 -0.22 2.59
CA PHE A 341 -6.75 -1.59 2.10
C PHE A 341 -6.23 -1.74 0.67
N ASN A 342 -6.59 -0.83 -0.24
CA ASN A 342 -6.12 -0.84 -1.62
C ASN A 342 -4.60 -0.67 -1.70
N MET A 343 -4.04 0.26 -0.90
CA MET A 343 -2.60 0.50 -0.85
C MET A 343 -1.84 -0.73 -0.36
N VAL A 344 -2.36 -1.39 0.68
CA VAL A 344 -1.79 -2.65 1.19
C VAL A 344 -1.82 -3.75 0.13
N MET A 345 -2.92 -3.88 -0.63
CA MET A 345 -3.01 -4.87 -1.71
C MET A 345 -2.00 -4.61 -2.83
N MET A 346 -1.80 -3.34 -3.22
CA MET A 346 -0.77 -2.96 -4.20
C MET A 346 0.64 -3.25 -3.67
N ALA A 347 0.92 -2.92 -2.42
CA ALA A 347 2.21 -3.19 -1.80
C ALA A 347 2.50 -4.70 -1.68
N LEU A 348 1.49 -5.51 -1.36
CA LEU A 348 1.63 -6.97 -1.33
C LEU A 348 1.90 -7.56 -2.71
N ALA A 349 1.29 -7.02 -3.77
CA ALA A 349 1.57 -7.41 -5.15
C ALA A 349 3.00 -7.03 -5.55
N GLY A 350 3.45 -5.80 -5.25
CA GLY A 350 4.83 -5.35 -5.48
C GLY A 350 5.85 -6.18 -4.70
N ALA A 351 5.61 -6.42 -3.42
CA ALA A 351 6.46 -7.27 -2.58
C ALA A 351 6.53 -8.72 -3.10
N SER A 352 5.43 -9.25 -3.66
CA SER A 352 5.43 -10.57 -4.28
C SER A 352 6.37 -10.64 -5.48
N ARG A 353 6.45 -9.58 -6.31
CA ARG A 353 7.40 -9.50 -7.43
C ARG A 353 8.85 -9.34 -6.96
N ILE A 354 9.07 -8.55 -5.89
CA ILE A 354 10.38 -8.43 -5.25
C ILE A 354 10.85 -9.79 -4.74
N PHE A 355 10.01 -10.50 -4.01
CA PHE A 355 10.38 -11.81 -3.45
C PHE A 355 10.48 -12.89 -4.51
N ALA A 356 9.73 -12.81 -5.61
CA ALA A 356 9.90 -13.71 -6.75
C ALA A 356 11.30 -13.58 -7.36
N LEU A 357 11.84 -12.33 -7.45
CA LEU A 357 13.24 -12.13 -7.86
C LEU A 357 14.23 -12.79 -6.89
N MET A 358 13.97 -12.64 -5.58
CA MET A 358 14.84 -13.22 -4.53
C MET A 358 14.73 -14.75 -4.41
N ASP A 359 13.70 -15.35 -4.98
CA ASP A 359 13.45 -16.80 -4.95
C ASP A 359 13.85 -17.48 -6.28
N GLU A 360 14.35 -16.70 -7.29
CA GLU A 360 14.93 -17.27 -8.50
C GLU A 360 16.16 -18.10 -8.15
N GLN A 361 16.38 -19.16 -8.93
CA GLN A 361 17.53 -20.04 -8.69
C GLN A 361 18.83 -19.35 -9.10
N PRO A 362 19.82 -19.29 -8.21
CA PRO A 362 21.14 -18.80 -8.57
C PRO A 362 21.77 -19.67 -9.65
N GLU A 363 22.80 -19.15 -10.29
CA GLU A 363 23.63 -19.92 -11.23
C GLU A 363 24.33 -21.05 -10.48
N ASP A 364 24.20 -22.27 -10.99
CA ASP A 364 24.94 -23.42 -10.47
C ASP A 364 26.39 -23.34 -10.96
N ASP A 365 27.32 -23.21 -10.04
CA ASP A 365 28.77 -23.20 -10.32
C ASP A 365 29.38 -24.54 -9.91
N ASP A 366 28.88 -25.62 -10.54
CA ASP A 366 29.42 -26.98 -10.38
C ASP A 366 30.64 -27.23 -11.32
N GLY A 367 31.23 -26.15 -11.82
CA GLY A 367 32.36 -26.22 -12.73
C GLY A 367 33.62 -26.80 -12.09
N SER A 368 34.20 -27.86 -12.71
CA SER A 368 35.48 -28.45 -12.29
C SER A 368 36.71 -27.70 -12.76
N VAL A 369 36.50 -26.58 -13.47
CA VAL A 369 37.56 -25.77 -14.06
C VAL A 369 37.51 -24.35 -13.54
N THR A 370 38.56 -23.88 -12.87
CA THR A 370 38.65 -22.52 -12.33
C THR A 370 39.74 -21.73 -13.00
N LEU A 371 39.58 -20.42 -13.13
CA LEU A 371 40.57 -19.51 -13.64
C LEU A 371 41.44 -19.02 -12.47
N VAL A 372 42.76 -19.24 -12.53
CA VAL A 372 43.70 -18.85 -11.46
C VAL A 372 44.82 -17.97 -12.01
N ASN A 373 45.36 -17.09 -11.15
CA ASN A 373 46.57 -16.33 -11.47
C ASN A 373 47.78 -17.22 -11.45
N VAL A 374 48.68 -17.06 -12.43
CA VAL A 374 49.89 -17.84 -12.53
C VAL A 374 51.12 -16.97 -12.79
N GLU A 375 52.24 -17.37 -12.21
CA GLU A 375 53.57 -16.89 -12.60
C GLU A 375 54.15 -17.83 -13.64
N LEU A 376 54.78 -17.25 -14.69
CA LEU A 376 55.51 -17.98 -15.71
C LEU A 376 56.96 -18.16 -15.26
N GLY A 377 57.45 -19.39 -15.27
CA GLY A 377 58.85 -19.67 -15.02
C GLY A 377 59.77 -19.08 -16.11
N GLU A 378 61.08 -19.08 -15.86
CA GLU A 378 62.12 -18.55 -16.81
C GLU A 378 62.09 -19.25 -18.18
N ASP A 379 61.55 -20.46 -18.26
CA ASP A 379 61.36 -21.24 -19.48
C ASP A 379 60.11 -20.85 -20.29
N GLY A 380 59.25 -19.94 -19.75
CA GLY A 380 58.01 -19.47 -20.37
C GLY A 380 56.93 -20.57 -20.53
N ARG A 381 57.13 -21.76 -19.96
CA ARG A 381 56.24 -22.92 -20.08
C ARG A 381 55.70 -23.43 -18.73
N THR A 382 56.52 -23.32 -17.69
CA THR A 382 56.14 -23.69 -16.34
C THR A 382 55.22 -22.62 -15.75
N MET A 383 54.05 -23.01 -15.25
CA MET A 383 53.07 -22.14 -14.62
C MET A 383 52.92 -22.53 -13.17
N THR A 384 53.09 -21.57 -12.27
CA THR A 384 52.87 -21.76 -10.82
C THR A 384 51.69 -20.89 -10.37
N GLU A 385 50.71 -21.50 -9.72
CA GLU A 385 49.55 -20.80 -9.14
C GLU A 385 50.00 -19.83 -8.05
N VAL A 386 49.52 -18.59 -8.09
CA VAL A 386 49.81 -17.52 -7.11
C VAL A 386 48.56 -16.79 -6.71
N ASP A 387 48.51 -16.29 -5.45
CA ASP A 387 47.35 -15.61 -4.88
C ASP A 387 47.30 -14.11 -5.20
N HIS A 388 48.24 -13.58 -6.00
CA HIS A 388 48.25 -12.16 -6.39
C HIS A 388 48.11 -11.98 -7.91
N GLU A 389 47.67 -10.79 -8.34
CA GLU A 389 47.52 -10.46 -9.75
C GLU A 389 48.87 -10.39 -10.48
N THR A 390 49.07 -11.30 -11.44
CA THR A 390 50.29 -11.37 -12.27
C THR A 390 50.03 -10.92 -13.69
N GLY A 391 48.76 -10.70 -14.08
CA GLY A 391 48.37 -10.44 -15.48
C GLY A 391 48.44 -11.70 -16.38
N HIS A 392 48.84 -12.84 -15.85
CA HIS A 392 48.81 -14.14 -16.51
C HIS A 392 47.82 -15.06 -15.86
N TRP A 393 46.97 -15.72 -16.65
CA TRP A 393 45.87 -16.56 -16.21
C TRP A 393 46.01 -17.97 -16.77
N ALA A 394 45.66 -18.98 -15.97
CA ALA A 394 45.58 -20.36 -16.42
C ALA A 394 44.27 -21.01 -15.97
N TRP A 395 43.76 -21.90 -16.80
CA TRP A 395 42.64 -22.77 -16.43
C TRP A 395 43.17 -23.92 -15.57
N LYS A 396 42.74 -23.99 -14.34
CA LYS A 396 43.03 -25.08 -13.41
C LYS A 396 41.88 -26.07 -13.48
N ARG A 397 42.19 -27.30 -13.88
CA ARG A 397 41.23 -28.41 -13.89
C ARG A 397 41.62 -29.41 -12.83
N GLU A 398 40.71 -29.80 -12.00
CA GLU A 398 40.86 -30.97 -11.12
C GLU A 398 40.47 -32.21 -11.94
N GLU A 399 41.45 -32.97 -12.40
CA GLU A 399 41.24 -34.19 -13.15
C GLU A 399 41.39 -35.41 -12.21
N GLY A 400 40.27 -36.13 -11.99
CA GLY A 400 40.23 -37.52 -11.51
C GLY A 400 40.65 -37.81 -10.07
N ASP A 401 40.42 -39.03 -9.69
CA ASP A 401 40.65 -39.64 -8.37
C ASP A 401 42.15 -39.62 -7.90
N ASP A 402 43.07 -39.23 -8.77
CA ASP A 402 44.53 -39.21 -8.53
C ASP A 402 45.08 -37.82 -8.13
N GLY A 403 44.26 -36.79 -8.00
CA GLY A 403 44.71 -35.47 -7.52
C GLY A 403 45.71 -34.72 -8.42
N THR A 404 45.89 -35.15 -9.68
CA THR A 404 46.74 -34.44 -10.66
C THR A 404 46.06 -33.17 -11.14
N ARG A 405 46.62 -32.01 -10.77
CA ARG A 405 46.19 -30.69 -11.22
C ARG A 405 46.79 -30.34 -12.54
N SER A 406 46.03 -30.12 -13.59
CA SER A 406 46.54 -29.63 -14.89
C SER A 406 46.24 -28.14 -15.03
N LEU A 407 47.28 -27.35 -15.26
CA LEU A 407 47.18 -25.92 -15.60
C LEU A 407 47.32 -25.78 -17.12
N LYS A 408 46.34 -25.19 -17.78
CA LYS A 408 46.41 -24.80 -19.20
C LYS A 408 46.36 -23.29 -19.32
N ALA A 409 47.35 -22.71 -20.03
CA ALA A 409 47.37 -21.26 -20.28
C ALA A 409 46.06 -20.78 -20.89
N ALA A 410 45.41 -19.80 -20.25
CA ALA A 410 44.32 -19.09 -20.86
C ALA A 410 44.92 -18.22 -21.97
N GLN A 411 44.55 -18.49 -23.23
CA GLN A 411 44.85 -17.57 -24.32
C GLN A 411 44.33 -16.19 -23.94
N SER A 412 45.23 -15.20 -23.99
CA SER A 412 45.01 -13.86 -23.42
C SER A 412 43.60 -13.31 -23.69
N LEU A 413 42.87 -12.96 -22.64
CA LEU A 413 41.62 -12.18 -22.69
C LEU A 413 41.75 -10.82 -23.40
N SER A 414 43.01 -10.40 -23.73
CA SER A 414 43.31 -9.19 -24.50
C SER A 414 42.80 -9.21 -25.96
N ALA A 415 42.37 -10.36 -26.48
CA ALA A 415 41.81 -10.43 -27.84
C ALA A 415 40.30 -10.09 -27.89
N CYS A 416 39.58 -10.22 -26.79
CA CYS A 416 38.13 -9.96 -26.77
C CYS A 416 37.77 -8.49 -26.49
N CYS A 417 38.64 -7.72 -25.85
CA CYS A 417 38.43 -6.29 -25.57
C CYS A 417 39.04 -5.32 -26.60
N ARG A 418 39.75 -5.79 -27.62
CA ARG A 418 40.36 -4.92 -28.64
C ARG A 418 39.49 -4.63 -29.87
N SER A 419 38.28 -5.20 -29.96
CA SER A 419 37.41 -4.99 -31.14
C SER A 419 36.37 -3.84 -30.95
N SER A 420 36.46 -3.06 -29.88
CA SER A 420 35.49 -1.95 -29.63
C SER A 420 36.08 -0.53 -29.76
N ASP A 421 37.36 -0.38 -30.09
CA ASP A 421 38.01 0.94 -30.21
C ASP A 421 38.35 1.40 -31.66
N GLU A 422 37.84 0.72 -32.68
CA GLU A 422 37.89 1.22 -34.06
C GLU A 422 36.45 1.37 -34.58
N GLY A 423 35.85 2.51 -34.31
CA GLY A 423 34.67 3.02 -35.00
C GLY A 423 35.03 4.34 -35.69
N PRO A 424 34.40 4.66 -36.87
CA PRO A 424 34.70 5.85 -37.63
C PRO A 424 34.25 7.15 -36.98
#